data_b02efbb7d4dcda71447123627e832ebb
#
_entry.id   b02efbb7d4dcda71447123627e832ebb
#
_cell.length_a   1.000
_cell.length_b   1.000
_cell.length_c   1.000
_cell.angle_alpha   90.00
_cell.angle_beta   90.00
_cell.angle_gamma   90.00
#
_symmetry.space_group_name_H-M   'P 1'
#
loop_
_entity.id
_entity.type
_entity.pdbx_description
1 polymer ?
#
loop_
_entity_poly.entity_id
_entity_poly.type
_entity_poly.pdbx_seq_one_letter_code
_entity_poly.pdbx_strand_id
1 'polypeptide(L)'
;YRWFTGRKNKPLLGGIIKPKTGLKPHQLLDMVKQMVDGGVDFIKEDEIMSNPACCSLQDRVPLISNYLANSGRNVAYHFCINGEPHTVQKRAKFVADNGGNGVHINVWSGLGAIRSIRMMELNLFIHYQKSGEKVFSHPDNRYGISWPVLCELAGLAGADTIHAGMLGGYSSDDPIML
;
A
#
# COMPACT_ATOMS: atom_id res chain seq x y z
N TYR A 1 4.32 11.12 -7.14
CA TYR A 1 5.17 10.21 -6.36
C TYR A 1 6.66 10.58 -6.48
N ARG A 2 7.23 10.56 -7.69
CA ARG A 2 8.63 10.94 -7.94
C ARG A 2 8.97 12.36 -7.50
N TRP A 3 8.03 13.29 -7.66
CA TRP A 3 8.17 14.65 -7.16
C TRP A 3 8.27 14.68 -5.63
N PHE A 4 7.42 13.91 -4.93
CA PHE A 4 7.43 13.84 -3.47
C PHE A 4 8.75 13.28 -2.92
N THR A 5 9.23 12.18 -3.48
CA THR A 5 10.47 11.51 -3.03
C THR A 5 11.76 12.20 -3.49
N GLY A 6 11.67 13.14 -4.43
CA GLY A 6 12.84 13.79 -5.04
C GLY A 6 13.60 12.93 -6.07
N ARG A 7 13.15 11.70 -6.31
CA ARG A 7 13.79 10.74 -7.24
C ARG A 7 13.28 10.90 -8.67
N LYS A 8 13.70 11.95 -9.36
CA LYS A 8 13.17 12.25 -10.71
C LYS A 8 13.57 11.23 -11.78
N ASN A 9 14.84 10.80 -11.82
CA ASN A 9 15.46 10.06 -12.92
C ASN A 9 15.99 8.67 -12.53
N LYS A 10 15.58 8.12 -11.39
CA LYS A 10 16.00 6.80 -10.91
C LYS A 10 14.77 5.98 -10.50
N PRO A 11 14.84 4.65 -10.55
CA PRO A 11 13.82 3.81 -9.95
C PRO A 11 13.64 4.15 -8.47
N LEU A 12 12.41 4.04 -7.99
CA LEU A 12 12.12 4.15 -6.57
C LEU A 12 12.43 2.83 -5.88
N LEU A 13 13.11 2.90 -4.74
CA LEU A 13 13.35 1.75 -3.88
C LEU A 13 12.21 1.62 -2.87
N GLY A 14 11.54 0.47 -2.86
CA GLY A 14 10.46 0.21 -1.92
C GLY A 14 10.71 -0.99 -1.03
N GLY A 15 10.01 -1.03 0.09
CA GLY A 15 10.05 -2.14 1.00
C GLY A 15 8.69 -2.49 1.58
N ILE A 16 8.57 -3.74 2.01
CA ILE A 16 7.39 -4.24 2.72
C ILE A 16 7.75 -4.60 4.15
N ILE A 17 6.89 -4.26 5.09
CA ILE A 17 7.04 -4.64 6.49
C ILE A 17 6.83 -6.14 6.68
N LYS A 18 7.79 -6.81 7.28
CA LYS A 18 7.74 -8.22 7.72
C LYS A 18 8.39 -8.33 9.11
N PRO A 19 7.88 -9.15 10.04
CA PRO A 19 6.74 -10.06 9.92
C PRO A 19 5.41 -9.30 9.79
N LYS A 20 4.43 -9.95 9.15
CA LYS A 20 3.10 -9.37 8.87
C LYS A 20 2.13 -9.38 10.05
N THR A 21 2.46 -10.09 11.12
CA THR A 21 1.61 -10.26 12.31
C THR A 21 2.45 -10.23 13.58
N GLY A 22 1.81 -9.88 14.71
CA GLY A 22 2.42 -9.94 16.04
C GLY A 22 3.29 -8.74 16.43
N LEU A 23 3.57 -7.83 15.51
CA LEU A 23 4.31 -6.60 15.83
C LEU A 23 3.48 -5.70 16.74
N LYS A 24 4.16 -5.09 17.71
CA LYS A 24 3.63 -3.95 18.48
C LYS A 24 4.02 -2.64 17.78
N PRO A 25 3.30 -1.52 18.02
CA PRO A 25 3.55 -0.25 17.33
C PRO A 25 5.01 0.23 17.38
N HIS A 26 5.69 0.12 18.53
CA HIS A 26 7.08 0.53 18.66
C HIS A 26 8.06 -0.38 17.88
N GLN A 27 7.81 -1.69 17.82
CA GLN A 27 8.61 -2.62 17.02
C GLN A 27 8.45 -2.32 15.52
N LEU A 28 7.22 -2.01 15.10
CA LEU A 28 6.95 -1.56 13.74
C LEU A 28 7.69 -0.26 13.43
N LEU A 29 7.68 0.71 14.35
CA LEU A 29 8.41 1.97 14.18
C LEU A 29 9.93 1.73 14.05
N ASP A 30 10.51 0.83 14.84
CA ASP A 30 11.95 0.53 14.76
C ASP A 30 12.34 -0.08 13.39
N MET A 31 11.48 -0.90 12.83
CA MET A 31 11.65 -1.41 11.46
C MET A 31 11.54 -0.29 10.42
N VAL A 32 10.57 0.60 10.57
CA VAL A 32 10.41 1.76 9.68
C VAL A 32 11.66 2.64 9.72
N LYS A 33 12.23 2.91 10.89
CA LYS A 33 13.49 3.67 11.04
C LYS A 33 14.63 3.01 10.26
N GLN A 34 14.85 1.71 10.44
CA GLN A 34 15.87 0.96 9.72
C GLN A 34 15.70 1.03 8.21
N MET A 35 14.45 0.94 7.71
CA MET A 35 14.18 1.07 6.28
C MET A 35 14.44 2.48 5.77
N VAL A 36 14.04 3.50 6.52
CA VAL A 36 14.30 4.91 6.18
C VAL A 36 15.81 5.19 6.15
N ASP A 37 16.56 4.70 7.13
CA ASP A 37 18.02 4.82 7.20
C ASP A 37 18.69 4.05 6.05
N GLY A 38 18.12 2.91 5.64
CA GLY A 38 18.55 2.13 4.47
C GLY A 38 18.26 2.80 3.13
N GLY A 39 17.56 3.92 3.11
CA GLY A 39 17.41 4.76 1.91
C GLY A 39 16.20 4.44 1.04
N VAL A 40 15.18 3.75 1.53
CA VAL A 40 13.95 3.50 0.77
C VAL A 40 13.18 4.79 0.46
N ASP A 41 12.47 4.78 -0.64
CA ASP A 41 11.61 5.88 -1.09
C ASP A 41 10.14 5.66 -0.71
N PHE A 42 9.76 4.39 -0.54
CA PHE A 42 8.43 4.05 -0.03
C PHE A 42 8.44 2.77 0.81
N ILE A 43 7.48 2.69 1.71
CA ILE A 43 7.24 1.53 2.57
C ILE A 43 5.76 1.17 2.48
N LYS A 44 5.44 -0.11 2.38
CA LYS A 44 4.08 -0.58 2.53
C LYS A 44 3.95 -1.59 3.65
N GLU A 45 2.84 -1.58 4.33
CA GLU A 45 2.45 -2.65 5.25
C GLU A 45 2.05 -3.92 4.48
N ASP A 46 2.00 -5.04 5.18
CA ASP A 46 1.45 -6.28 4.62
C ASP A 46 -0.08 -6.16 4.46
N GLU A 47 -0.62 -6.83 3.47
CA GLU A 47 -2.05 -6.77 3.14
C GLU A 47 -2.99 -7.30 4.22
N ILE A 48 -2.47 -8.04 5.19
CA ILE A 48 -3.25 -8.54 6.32
C ILE A 48 -3.11 -7.68 7.58
N MET A 49 -2.26 -6.65 7.57
CA MET A 49 -2.10 -5.70 8.69
C MET A 49 -3.21 -4.64 8.78
N SER A 50 -4.39 -4.93 8.31
CA SER A 50 -5.47 -3.93 8.20
C SER A 50 -5.74 -3.18 9.52
N ASN A 51 -6.15 -3.88 10.58
CA ASN A 51 -6.31 -3.28 11.91
C ASN A 51 -6.21 -4.32 13.03
N PRO A 52 -5.07 -5.00 13.23
CA PRO A 52 -4.92 -6.00 14.29
C PRO A 52 -4.92 -5.34 15.67
N ALA A 53 -5.48 -6.02 16.66
CA ALA A 53 -5.58 -5.49 18.04
C ALA A 53 -4.21 -5.17 18.66
N CYS A 54 -3.16 -5.94 18.30
CA CYS A 54 -1.80 -5.73 18.83
C CYS A 54 -1.06 -4.53 18.22
N CYS A 55 -1.56 -3.99 17.11
CA CYS A 55 -0.96 -2.87 16.37
C CYS A 55 -2.06 -2.13 15.59
N SER A 56 -2.97 -1.50 16.33
CA SER A 56 -4.12 -0.83 15.74
C SER A 56 -3.72 0.37 14.87
N LEU A 57 -4.59 0.77 13.94
CA LEU A 57 -4.37 2.02 13.18
C LEU A 57 -4.26 3.22 14.11
N GLN A 58 -5.06 3.23 15.20
CA GLN A 58 -5.05 4.30 16.19
C GLN A 58 -3.70 4.47 16.86
N ASP A 59 -2.98 3.38 17.08
CA ASP A 59 -1.66 3.41 17.73
C ASP A 59 -0.53 3.69 16.73
N ARG A 60 -0.55 3.01 15.56
CA ARG A 60 0.59 3.06 14.64
C ARG A 60 0.60 4.25 13.69
N VAL A 61 -0.58 4.76 13.28
CA VAL A 61 -0.63 5.87 12.31
C VAL A 61 0.02 7.13 12.88
N PRO A 62 -0.41 7.67 14.03
CA PRO A 62 0.21 8.89 14.56
C PRO A 62 1.70 8.67 14.89
N LEU A 63 2.08 7.50 15.39
CA LEU A 63 3.45 7.17 15.76
C LEU A 63 4.40 7.21 14.55
N ILE A 64 4.02 6.54 13.45
CA ILE A 64 4.84 6.46 12.23
C ILE A 64 4.81 7.80 11.49
N SER A 65 3.65 8.43 11.35
CA SER A 65 3.50 9.71 10.66
C SER A 65 4.35 10.80 11.32
N ASN A 66 4.33 10.88 12.65
CA ASN A 66 5.17 11.82 13.38
C ASN A 66 6.66 11.57 13.17
N TYR A 67 7.10 10.31 13.19
CA TYR A 67 8.49 9.97 12.89
C TYR A 67 8.88 10.41 11.47
N LEU A 68 8.08 10.06 10.47
CA LEU A 68 8.38 10.38 9.06
C LEU A 68 8.43 11.89 8.83
N ALA A 69 7.52 12.66 9.43
CA ALA A 69 7.51 14.12 9.34
C ALA A 69 8.80 14.75 9.89
N ASN A 70 9.46 14.10 10.87
CA ASN A 70 10.68 14.59 11.52
C ASN A 70 11.97 13.89 11.03
N SER A 71 11.87 12.93 10.12
CA SER A 71 13.02 12.12 9.65
C SER A 71 13.98 12.86 8.72
N GLY A 72 13.58 14.04 8.22
CA GLY A 72 14.32 14.77 7.18
C GLY A 72 14.24 14.12 5.78
N ARG A 73 13.42 13.08 5.60
CA ARG A 73 13.26 12.37 4.33
C ARG A 73 11.79 12.27 3.90
N ASN A 74 11.54 12.43 2.61
CA ASN A 74 10.23 12.23 2.03
C ASN A 74 10.03 10.76 1.65
N VAL A 75 9.51 9.96 2.57
CA VAL A 75 9.19 8.55 2.37
C VAL A 75 7.67 8.37 2.35
N ALA A 76 7.15 7.77 1.28
CA ALA A 76 5.73 7.44 1.22
C ALA A 76 5.47 6.16 2.03
N TYR A 77 4.59 6.23 3.03
CA TYR A 77 4.24 5.09 3.86
C TYR A 77 2.77 4.70 3.64
N HIS A 78 2.55 3.47 3.20
CA HIS A 78 1.22 2.98 2.86
C HIS A 78 0.65 2.13 4.00
N PHE A 79 -0.22 2.75 4.80
CA PHE A 79 -0.97 2.07 5.85
C PHE A 79 -2.00 1.11 5.24
N CYS A 80 -2.00 -0.14 5.66
CA CYS A 80 -2.98 -1.12 5.22
C CYS A 80 -4.35 -0.81 5.83
N ILE A 81 -5.32 -0.50 4.98
CA ILE A 81 -6.68 -0.12 5.40
C ILE A 81 -7.77 -1.05 4.87
N ASN A 82 -7.38 -2.22 4.36
CA ASN A 82 -8.31 -3.20 3.78
C ASN A 82 -9.54 -3.45 4.65
N GLY A 83 -10.68 -3.60 4.01
CA GLY A 83 -11.97 -3.82 4.68
C GLY A 83 -13.15 -3.54 3.77
N GLU A 84 -14.33 -3.54 4.34
CA GLU A 84 -15.56 -3.12 3.66
C GLU A 84 -15.51 -1.64 3.25
N PRO A 85 -16.22 -1.22 2.18
CA PRO A 85 -16.10 0.12 1.60
C PRO A 85 -16.21 1.27 2.62
N HIS A 86 -17.22 1.23 3.49
CA HIS A 86 -17.39 2.27 4.51
C HIS A 86 -16.27 2.28 5.56
N THR A 87 -15.70 1.10 5.86
CA THR A 87 -14.55 0.97 6.78
C THR A 87 -13.29 1.52 6.14
N VAL A 88 -13.07 1.24 4.86
CA VAL A 88 -11.94 1.76 4.10
C VAL A 88 -11.95 3.30 4.07
N GLN A 89 -13.11 3.91 3.81
CA GLN A 89 -13.24 5.38 3.81
C GLN A 89 -12.93 5.99 5.20
N LYS A 90 -13.49 5.41 6.28
CA LYS A 90 -13.22 5.87 7.65
C LYS A 90 -11.74 5.78 8.00
N ARG A 91 -11.10 4.66 7.62
CA ARG A 91 -9.67 4.44 7.88
C ARG A 91 -8.80 5.37 7.05
N ALA A 92 -9.13 5.61 5.78
CA ALA A 92 -8.41 6.56 4.94
C ALA A 92 -8.47 7.97 5.53
N LYS A 93 -9.66 8.40 5.94
CA LYS A 93 -9.82 9.70 6.63
C LYS A 93 -8.99 9.76 7.91
N PHE A 94 -9.02 8.71 8.74
CA PHE A 94 -8.23 8.65 9.96
C PHE A 94 -6.73 8.76 9.67
N VAL A 95 -6.22 8.07 8.65
CA VAL A 95 -4.81 8.16 8.23
C VAL A 95 -4.45 9.61 7.85
N ALA A 96 -5.28 10.25 7.02
CA ALA A 96 -5.04 11.64 6.60
C ALA A 96 -5.08 12.61 7.79
N ASP A 97 -6.09 12.51 8.65
CA ASP A 97 -6.27 13.38 9.82
C ASP A 97 -5.12 13.27 10.83
N ASN A 98 -4.39 12.15 10.82
CA ASN A 98 -3.25 11.90 11.70
C ASN A 98 -1.88 12.00 10.99
N GLY A 99 -1.81 12.72 9.88
CA GLY A 99 -0.57 13.04 9.19
C GLY A 99 0.02 11.93 8.33
N GLY A 100 -0.71 10.84 8.10
CA GLY A 100 -0.30 9.80 7.15
C GLY A 100 -0.35 10.32 5.71
N ASN A 101 0.57 9.83 4.87
CA ASN A 101 0.71 10.27 3.49
C ASN A 101 0.34 9.22 2.44
N GLY A 102 -0.03 7.99 2.87
CA GLY A 102 -0.39 6.93 1.94
C GLY A 102 -1.20 5.81 2.57
N VAL A 103 -1.98 5.14 1.75
CA VAL A 103 -2.80 3.99 2.11
C VAL A 103 -2.60 2.85 1.14
N HIS A 104 -2.82 1.64 1.62
CA HIS A 104 -2.68 0.41 0.88
C HIS A 104 -4.02 -0.31 0.85
N ILE A 105 -4.46 -0.66 -0.35
CA ILE A 105 -5.69 -1.40 -0.62
C ILE A 105 -5.36 -2.61 -1.51
N ASN A 106 -5.96 -3.76 -1.24
CA ASN A 106 -5.81 -4.93 -2.09
C ASN A 106 -7.05 -5.16 -2.99
N VAL A 107 -6.91 -6.14 -3.86
CA VAL A 107 -7.95 -6.59 -4.79
C VAL A 107 -9.32 -6.83 -4.11
N TRP A 108 -9.31 -7.37 -2.88
CA TRP A 108 -10.54 -7.74 -2.17
C TRP A 108 -11.36 -6.55 -1.68
N SER A 109 -10.74 -5.40 -1.44
CA SER A 109 -11.48 -4.17 -1.13
C SER A 109 -12.12 -3.55 -2.39
N GLY A 110 -11.67 -3.97 -3.56
CA GLY A 110 -12.24 -3.62 -4.86
C GLY A 110 -11.84 -2.24 -5.41
N LEU A 111 -12.01 -2.08 -6.70
CA LEU A 111 -11.70 -0.83 -7.42
C LEU A 111 -12.56 0.35 -6.93
N GLY A 112 -13.80 0.07 -6.52
CA GLY A 112 -14.70 1.07 -5.95
C GLY A 112 -14.16 1.72 -4.68
N ALA A 113 -13.40 0.98 -3.86
CA ALA A 113 -12.74 1.52 -2.67
C ALA A 113 -11.66 2.55 -3.05
N ILE A 114 -10.85 2.29 -4.09
CA ILE A 114 -9.85 3.24 -4.60
C ILE A 114 -10.56 4.53 -5.03
N ARG A 115 -11.59 4.39 -5.88
CA ARG A 115 -12.34 5.53 -6.39
C ARG A 115 -12.97 6.34 -5.26
N SER A 116 -13.58 5.66 -4.27
CA SER A 116 -14.23 6.35 -3.16
C SER A 116 -13.25 7.16 -2.31
N ILE A 117 -12.04 6.65 -2.04
CA ILE A 117 -11.00 7.40 -1.34
C ILE A 117 -10.54 8.61 -2.17
N ARG A 118 -10.33 8.42 -3.46
CA ARG A 118 -9.89 9.51 -4.35
C ARG A 118 -10.90 10.66 -4.37
N MET A 119 -12.21 10.35 -4.37
CA MET A 119 -13.29 11.34 -4.30
C MET A 119 -13.36 12.10 -2.96
N MET A 120 -12.71 11.61 -1.92
CA MET A 120 -12.60 12.32 -0.63
C MET A 120 -11.54 13.42 -0.63
N GLU A 121 -10.71 13.52 -1.66
CA GLU A 121 -9.64 14.54 -1.81
C GLU A 121 -8.65 14.61 -0.63
N LEU A 122 -8.34 13.46 -0.01
CA LEU A 122 -7.51 13.33 1.19
C LEU A 122 -6.02 13.40 0.86
N ASN A 123 -5.48 14.02 -0.03
CA ASN A 123 -4.03 14.12 -0.32
C ASN A 123 -3.18 12.90 0.11
N LEU A 124 -3.69 11.69 -0.16
CA LEU A 124 -3.06 10.42 0.15
C LEU A 124 -2.57 9.73 -1.14
N PHE A 125 -1.39 9.16 -1.10
CA PHE A 125 -0.97 8.16 -2.07
C PHE A 125 -1.76 6.87 -1.87
N ILE A 126 -2.23 6.26 -2.95
CA ILE A 126 -2.98 5.00 -2.92
C ILE A 126 -2.15 3.91 -3.60
N HIS A 127 -1.76 2.89 -2.83
CA HIS A 127 -1.10 1.69 -3.35
C HIS A 127 -2.11 0.57 -3.55
N TYR A 128 -2.17 0.01 -4.76
CA TYR A 128 -3.01 -1.15 -5.08
C TYR A 128 -2.21 -2.44 -5.08
N GLN A 129 -2.60 -3.38 -4.23
CA GLN A 129 -1.89 -4.62 -3.98
C GLN A 129 -2.51 -5.81 -4.72
N LYS A 130 -1.65 -6.63 -5.32
CA LYS A 130 -1.99 -7.80 -6.12
C LYS A 130 -2.58 -8.97 -5.33
N SER A 131 -2.37 -9.05 -4.04
CA SER A 131 -2.71 -10.22 -3.23
C SER A 131 -4.16 -10.70 -3.45
N GLY A 132 -4.29 -11.96 -3.85
CA GLY A 132 -5.59 -12.59 -4.11
C GLY A 132 -6.11 -12.47 -5.54
N GLU A 133 -5.39 -11.85 -6.46
CA GLU A 133 -5.82 -11.60 -7.84
C GLU A 133 -6.05 -12.87 -8.66
N LYS A 134 -5.41 -14.01 -8.29
CA LYS A 134 -5.55 -15.28 -9.03
C LYS A 134 -7.00 -15.78 -9.09
N VAL A 135 -7.86 -15.37 -8.18
CA VAL A 135 -9.30 -15.65 -8.29
C VAL A 135 -9.90 -15.06 -9.57
N PHE A 136 -9.37 -13.93 -10.02
CA PHE A 136 -9.81 -13.24 -11.23
C PHE A 136 -8.94 -13.57 -12.44
N SER A 137 -7.63 -13.66 -12.27
CA SER A 137 -6.65 -13.67 -13.36
C SER A 137 -6.02 -15.03 -13.65
N HIS A 138 -6.45 -16.12 -12.98
CA HIS A 138 -5.90 -17.44 -13.27
C HIS A 138 -6.16 -17.83 -14.73
N PRO A 139 -5.18 -18.37 -15.48
CA PRO A 139 -5.32 -18.73 -16.90
C PRO A 139 -6.51 -19.66 -17.20
N ASP A 140 -6.82 -20.57 -16.28
CA ASP A 140 -7.93 -21.51 -16.43
C ASP A 140 -9.30 -20.92 -16.10
N ASN A 141 -9.34 -19.67 -15.66
CA ASN A 141 -10.62 -19.00 -15.39
C ASN A 141 -11.24 -18.49 -16.70
N ARG A 142 -12.17 -19.24 -17.22
CA ARG A 142 -12.87 -18.92 -18.48
C ARG A 142 -13.51 -17.52 -18.50
N TYR A 143 -13.92 -17.01 -17.36
CA TYR A 143 -14.56 -15.70 -17.21
C TYR A 143 -13.67 -14.71 -16.44
N GLY A 144 -12.37 -15.00 -16.43
CA GLY A 144 -11.39 -14.19 -15.71
C GLY A 144 -11.11 -12.84 -16.38
N ILE A 145 -10.50 -11.97 -15.61
CA ILE A 145 -9.95 -10.69 -16.06
C ILE A 145 -8.45 -10.76 -15.84
N SER A 146 -7.67 -10.47 -16.87
CA SER A 146 -6.20 -10.51 -16.76
C SER A 146 -5.70 -9.44 -15.77
N TRP A 147 -4.59 -9.73 -15.11
CA TRP A 147 -4.02 -8.80 -14.13
C TRP A 147 -3.62 -7.43 -14.73
N PRO A 148 -3.03 -7.34 -15.93
CA PRO A 148 -2.77 -6.03 -16.57
C PRO A 148 -4.03 -5.18 -16.70
N VAL A 149 -5.16 -5.76 -17.11
CA VAL A 149 -6.44 -5.03 -17.20
C VAL A 149 -6.89 -4.53 -15.83
N LEU A 150 -6.76 -5.35 -14.77
CA LEU A 150 -7.06 -4.92 -13.41
C LEU A 150 -6.14 -3.78 -12.95
N CYS A 151 -4.88 -3.79 -13.35
CA CYS A 151 -3.92 -2.69 -13.08
C CYS A 151 -4.36 -1.39 -13.77
N GLU A 152 -4.74 -1.44 -15.04
CA GLU A 152 -5.24 -0.27 -15.77
C GLU A 152 -6.49 0.29 -15.11
N LEU A 153 -7.45 -0.57 -14.77
CA LEU A 153 -8.66 -0.16 -14.07
C LEU A 153 -8.38 0.47 -12.70
N ALA A 154 -7.40 -0.07 -11.96
CA ALA A 154 -6.98 0.51 -10.68
C ALA A 154 -6.34 1.90 -10.87
N GLY A 155 -5.51 2.08 -11.89
CA GLY A 155 -4.97 3.39 -12.28
C GLY A 155 -6.07 4.39 -12.62
N LEU A 156 -7.05 4.00 -13.44
CA LEU A 156 -8.21 4.82 -13.79
C LEU A 156 -9.09 5.13 -12.57
N ALA A 157 -9.18 4.21 -11.61
CA ALA A 157 -9.88 4.45 -10.35
C ALA A 157 -9.15 5.45 -9.44
N GLY A 158 -7.84 5.67 -9.65
CA GLY A 158 -7.04 6.64 -8.92
C GLY A 158 -5.90 6.08 -8.07
N ALA A 159 -5.45 4.84 -8.30
CA ALA A 159 -4.24 4.31 -7.67
C ALA A 159 -3.00 5.05 -8.19
N ASP A 160 -2.07 5.39 -7.29
CA ASP A 160 -0.80 6.06 -7.63
C ASP A 160 0.32 5.06 -7.90
N THR A 161 0.26 3.91 -7.24
CA THR A 161 1.22 2.81 -7.38
C THR A 161 0.51 1.46 -7.36
N ILE A 162 1.03 0.51 -8.11
CA ILE A 162 0.42 -0.81 -8.29
C ILE A 162 1.50 -1.88 -8.15
N HIS A 163 1.21 -2.95 -7.42
CA HIS A 163 2.04 -4.14 -7.44
C HIS A 163 1.78 -4.91 -8.73
N ALA A 164 2.57 -4.64 -9.75
CA ALA A 164 2.37 -5.24 -11.07
C ALA A 164 2.59 -6.76 -11.07
N GLY A 165 3.61 -7.24 -10.34
CA GLY A 165 3.90 -8.67 -10.26
C GLY A 165 5.24 -8.96 -9.62
N MET A 166 5.68 -10.22 -9.75
CA MET A 166 6.89 -10.73 -9.13
C MET A 166 7.70 -11.58 -10.12
N LEU A 167 8.98 -11.30 -10.23
CA LEU A 167 9.92 -12.13 -10.99
C LEU A 167 10.60 -13.12 -10.04
N GLY A 168 10.48 -14.41 -10.35
CA GLY A 168 11.08 -15.49 -9.56
C GLY A 168 10.28 -15.87 -8.30
N GLY A 169 10.67 -17.00 -7.68
CA GLY A 169 9.98 -17.57 -6.53
C GLY A 169 8.69 -18.32 -6.86
N TYR A 170 7.98 -18.74 -5.82
CA TYR A 170 6.78 -19.57 -5.96
C TYR A 170 5.55 -18.83 -6.53
N SER A 171 5.58 -17.51 -6.51
CA SER A 171 4.50 -16.65 -7.04
C SER A 171 4.95 -15.89 -8.28
N SER A 172 5.96 -16.40 -9.00
CA SER A 172 6.49 -15.77 -10.22
C SER A 172 5.39 -15.55 -11.24
N ASP A 173 5.39 -14.37 -11.83
CA ASP A 173 4.53 -14.02 -12.96
C ASP A 173 5.28 -14.21 -14.28
N ASP A 174 4.54 -14.30 -15.38
CA ASP A 174 5.14 -14.32 -16.71
C ASP A 174 5.81 -12.97 -16.98
N PRO A 175 7.13 -12.94 -17.29
CA PRO A 175 7.84 -11.70 -17.57
C PRO A 175 7.24 -10.85 -18.72
N ILE A 176 6.55 -11.50 -19.68
CA ILE A 176 5.90 -10.82 -20.80
C ILE A 176 4.66 -10.03 -20.33
N MET A 177 4.07 -10.44 -19.19
CA MET A 177 2.86 -9.84 -18.63
C MET A 177 3.16 -8.74 -17.59
N LEU A 178 4.44 -8.49 -17.28
CA LEU A 178 4.90 -7.47 -16.35
C LEU A 178 5.44 -6.23 -17.07
#